data_76a224852c6d6132305f1a4db484f7f8
#
_entry.id   76a224852c6d6132305f1a4db484f7f8
#
_cell.length_a   1.000
_cell.length_b   1.000
_cell.length_c   1.000
_cell.angle_alpha   90.00
_cell.angle_beta   90.00
_cell.angle_gamma   90.00
#
_symmetry.space_group_name_H-M   'P 1'
#
loop_
_entity.id
_entity.type
_entity.pdbx_description
1 polymer ?
#
loop_
_entity_poly.entity_id
_entity_poly.type
_entity_poly.pdbx_seq_one_letter_code
_entity_poly.pdbx_strand_id
1 'polypeptide(L)'
;MAQMNFGGVTETVVTSKEFSLEKAREVLKNETIAVIGYGVQGPGQACNLRDNGFNVIVGQRPGKTYDKAVADGWVPGETLFSIEEAAEKGTILCMLLSDAGQIQQWPTIKQYLKPGKTLYYSHGFAINWSDRTGVIPPKDVDVIMVAPKGSGTSLRTMFCEGRGLNCSYAVYQDATGNAKEKTLAFGIGIGAGYMFETTFEREATSDLTGERGSLMGAIQGLLLAQYEVLREHGHSPSEAFNETVEELTQSLGPLFGAKGMDWMYANCSTTAQRGALDWAPRFHDAIKPVMEWLYYSVQTGNEARITIDANSKPDYRAGLEKELEAMRNQEMWRAGETVRKLRPENQDV
;
A
#
# COMPACT_ATOMS: atom_id res chain seq x y z
N MET A 1 6.25 -15.82 -18.29
CA MET A 1 4.96 -15.47 -17.65
C MET A 1 4.16 -16.77 -17.50
N ALA A 2 3.71 -17.07 -16.30
CA ALA A 2 2.93 -18.29 -16.02
C ALA A 2 1.43 -18.00 -16.15
N GLN A 3 0.65 -19.02 -16.58
CA GLN A 3 -0.81 -18.97 -16.59
C GLN A 3 -1.31 -19.71 -15.35
N MET A 4 -2.10 -19.03 -14.53
CA MET A 4 -2.63 -19.58 -13.27
C MET A 4 -4.14 -19.45 -13.23
N ASN A 5 -4.81 -20.43 -12.64
CA ASN A 5 -6.27 -20.44 -12.48
C ASN A 5 -6.66 -19.80 -11.15
N PHE A 6 -7.38 -18.69 -11.20
CA PHE A 6 -7.93 -17.99 -10.04
C PHE A 6 -9.44 -18.16 -10.00
N GLY A 7 -9.92 -19.17 -9.27
CA GLY A 7 -11.36 -19.40 -9.11
C GLY A 7 -12.13 -19.67 -10.40
N GLY A 8 -11.50 -20.29 -11.39
CA GLY A 8 -12.08 -20.59 -12.71
C GLY A 8 -11.68 -19.61 -13.82
N VAL A 9 -11.02 -18.51 -13.49
CA VAL A 9 -10.46 -17.54 -14.47
C VAL A 9 -8.95 -17.74 -14.60
N THR A 10 -8.46 -17.88 -15.84
CA THR A 10 -7.03 -17.98 -16.10
C THR A 10 -6.42 -16.59 -16.24
N GLU A 11 -5.43 -16.29 -15.40
CA GLU A 11 -4.71 -15.02 -15.41
C GLU A 11 -3.21 -15.22 -15.60
N THR A 12 -2.56 -14.21 -16.14
CA THR A 12 -1.10 -14.20 -16.33
C THR A 12 -0.44 -13.64 -15.06
N VAL A 13 0.51 -14.40 -14.53
CA VAL A 13 1.34 -13.95 -13.40
C VAL A 13 2.82 -14.02 -13.74
N VAL A 14 3.59 -13.20 -13.03
CA VAL A 14 5.05 -13.16 -13.11
C VAL A 14 5.65 -13.28 -11.72
N THR A 15 6.57 -14.22 -11.55
CA THR A 15 7.35 -14.38 -10.34
C THR A 15 8.85 -14.31 -10.67
N SER A 16 9.70 -14.46 -9.66
CA SER A 16 11.16 -14.59 -9.87
C SER A 16 11.56 -15.79 -10.74
N LYS A 17 10.66 -16.75 -10.97
CA LYS A 17 10.88 -17.90 -11.88
C LYS A 17 10.76 -17.51 -13.34
N GLU A 18 9.76 -16.68 -13.67
CA GLU A 18 9.52 -16.20 -15.04
C GLU A 18 10.39 -15.00 -15.38
N PHE A 19 10.80 -14.23 -14.37
CA PHE A 19 11.65 -13.04 -14.55
C PHE A 19 12.65 -12.97 -13.38
N SER A 20 13.87 -13.48 -13.61
CA SER A 20 14.85 -13.60 -12.53
C SER A 20 15.43 -12.25 -12.09
N LEU A 21 16.01 -12.21 -10.89
CA LEU A 21 16.69 -11.02 -10.37
C LEU A 21 17.91 -10.64 -11.23
N GLU A 22 18.62 -11.62 -11.78
CA GLU A 22 19.74 -11.40 -12.69
C GLU A 22 19.25 -10.70 -13.97
N LYS A 23 18.12 -11.16 -14.52
CA LYS A 23 17.51 -10.50 -15.68
C LYS A 23 17.07 -9.07 -15.31
N ALA A 24 16.47 -8.87 -14.13
CA ALA A 24 16.07 -7.54 -13.67
C ALA A 24 17.26 -6.59 -13.57
N ARG A 25 18.38 -7.07 -13.02
CA ARG A 25 19.64 -6.29 -12.95
C ARG A 25 20.17 -5.95 -14.34
N GLU A 26 20.13 -6.89 -15.29
CA GLU A 26 20.57 -6.62 -16.66
C GLU A 26 19.71 -5.56 -17.36
N VAL A 27 18.38 -5.64 -17.20
CA VAL A 27 17.43 -4.66 -17.77
C VAL A 27 17.67 -3.25 -17.22
N LEU A 28 17.93 -3.13 -15.93
CA LEU A 28 18.07 -1.83 -15.24
C LEU A 28 19.53 -1.43 -14.97
N LYS A 29 20.51 -2.11 -15.56
CA LYS A 29 21.94 -1.92 -15.28
C LYS A 29 22.46 -0.49 -15.55
N ASN A 30 21.86 0.19 -16.51
CA ASN A 30 22.23 1.56 -16.90
C ASN A 30 21.31 2.62 -16.30
N GLU A 31 20.32 2.20 -15.49
CA GLU A 31 19.36 3.11 -14.90
C GLU A 31 19.84 3.62 -13.53
N THR A 32 19.56 4.87 -13.25
CA THR A 32 19.65 5.45 -11.92
C THR A 32 18.23 5.63 -11.38
N ILE A 33 17.87 4.86 -10.39
CA ILE A 33 16.53 4.87 -9.78
C ILE A 33 16.49 5.96 -8.72
N ALA A 34 15.80 7.06 -8.99
CA ALA A 34 15.63 8.18 -8.08
C ALA A 34 14.30 8.03 -7.33
N VAL A 35 14.36 7.64 -6.05
CA VAL A 35 13.19 7.55 -5.17
C VAL A 35 12.87 8.94 -4.63
N ILE A 36 11.83 9.57 -5.19
CA ILE A 36 11.36 10.90 -4.80
C ILE A 36 10.32 10.76 -3.69
N GLY A 37 10.71 11.08 -2.46
CA GLY A 37 9.92 10.90 -1.25
C GLY A 37 10.31 9.66 -0.45
N TYR A 38 10.59 9.86 0.83
CA TYR A 38 11.01 8.80 1.77
C TYR A 38 9.96 8.62 2.88
N GLY A 39 8.68 8.63 2.47
CA GLY A 39 7.52 8.49 3.36
C GLY A 39 7.16 7.05 3.66
N VAL A 40 5.94 6.61 3.27
CA VAL A 40 5.42 5.27 3.57
C VAL A 40 6.06 4.19 2.68
N GLN A 41 6.05 4.36 1.36
CA GLN A 41 6.57 3.38 0.40
C GLN A 41 8.08 3.54 0.14
N GLY A 42 8.58 4.78 0.20
CA GLY A 42 9.96 5.11 -0.15
C GLY A 42 11.02 4.25 0.54
N PRO A 43 11.01 4.13 1.88
CA PRO A 43 12.00 3.32 2.61
C PRO A 43 12.01 1.85 2.17
N GLY A 44 10.84 1.22 2.08
CA GLY A 44 10.74 -0.20 1.71
C GLY A 44 11.27 -0.46 0.31
N GLN A 45 10.82 0.31 -0.67
CA GLN A 45 11.23 0.12 -2.06
C GLN A 45 12.71 0.49 -2.30
N ALA A 46 13.15 1.64 -1.79
CA ALA A 46 14.54 2.08 -1.96
C ALA A 46 15.54 1.11 -1.34
N CYS A 47 15.29 0.65 -0.10
CA CYS A 47 16.17 -0.30 0.57
C CYS A 47 16.18 -1.67 -0.12
N ASN A 48 15.01 -2.18 -0.54
CA ASN A 48 14.94 -3.47 -1.24
C ASN A 48 15.69 -3.43 -2.58
N LEU A 49 15.51 -2.35 -3.36
CA LEU A 49 16.27 -2.16 -4.60
C LEU A 49 17.77 -2.07 -4.35
N ARG A 50 18.21 -1.30 -3.35
CA ARG A 50 19.62 -1.19 -2.97
C ARG A 50 20.20 -2.55 -2.57
N ASP A 51 19.51 -3.29 -1.72
CA ASP A 51 19.96 -4.60 -1.23
C ASP A 51 19.98 -5.64 -2.35
N ASN A 52 19.15 -5.48 -3.38
CA ASN A 52 19.19 -6.26 -4.61
C ASN A 52 20.23 -5.77 -5.64
N GLY A 53 21.04 -4.76 -5.29
CA GLY A 53 22.20 -4.33 -6.09
C GLY A 53 21.88 -3.37 -7.24
N PHE A 54 20.75 -2.67 -7.20
CA PHE A 54 20.43 -1.61 -8.16
C PHE A 54 21.06 -0.28 -7.76
N ASN A 55 21.30 0.59 -8.75
CA ASN A 55 21.79 1.95 -8.53
C ASN A 55 20.62 2.85 -8.11
N VAL A 56 20.55 3.15 -6.82
CA VAL A 56 19.43 3.89 -6.20
C VAL A 56 19.94 5.17 -5.55
N ILE A 57 19.23 6.25 -5.77
CA ILE A 57 19.38 7.50 -5.03
C ILE A 57 18.04 7.93 -4.46
N VAL A 58 18.06 8.73 -3.40
CA VAL A 58 16.86 9.24 -2.71
C VAL A 58 16.81 10.76 -2.85
N GLY A 59 15.64 11.28 -3.24
CA GLY A 59 15.31 12.70 -3.24
C GLY A 59 14.36 13.03 -2.09
N GLN A 60 14.80 13.78 -1.08
CA GLN A 60 13.98 14.11 0.09
C GLN A 60 14.29 15.51 0.60
N ARG A 61 13.23 16.23 1.02
CA ARG A 61 13.38 17.53 1.69
C ARG A 61 13.90 17.34 3.12
N PRO A 62 14.66 18.31 3.68
CA PRO A 62 15.07 18.30 5.08
C PRO A 62 13.88 18.10 6.05
N GLY A 63 14.09 17.39 7.14
CA GLY A 63 13.11 17.07 8.16
C GLY A 63 13.14 15.61 8.60
N LYS A 64 12.18 15.17 9.41
CA LYS A 64 12.16 13.83 10.03
C LYS A 64 12.34 12.67 9.04
N THR A 65 11.79 12.77 7.84
CA THR A 65 11.92 11.72 6.80
C THR A 65 13.30 11.74 6.13
N TYR A 66 13.96 12.90 6.07
CA TYR A 66 15.35 13.02 5.65
C TYR A 66 16.28 12.39 6.68
N ASP A 67 16.07 12.70 7.97
CA ASP A 67 16.85 12.15 9.08
C ASP A 67 16.69 10.63 9.13
N LYS A 68 15.48 10.11 8.85
CA LYS A 68 15.24 8.68 8.69
C LYS A 68 16.04 8.09 7.53
N ALA A 69 16.10 8.76 6.38
CA ALA A 69 16.89 8.28 5.25
C ALA A 69 18.38 8.18 5.62
N VAL A 70 18.92 9.18 6.32
CA VAL A 70 20.31 9.13 6.83
C VAL A 70 20.49 7.94 7.79
N ALA A 71 19.56 7.70 8.71
CA ALA A 71 19.61 6.57 9.63
C ALA A 71 19.54 5.21 8.90
N ASP A 72 18.82 5.13 7.78
CA ASP A 72 18.74 3.94 6.92
C ASP A 72 19.98 3.77 6.00
N GLY A 73 21.01 4.62 6.17
CA GLY A 73 22.30 4.52 5.49
C GLY A 73 22.40 5.24 4.15
N TRP A 74 21.48 6.18 3.84
CA TRP A 74 21.61 7.05 2.66
C TRP A 74 22.55 8.21 2.98
N VAL A 75 23.53 8.47 2.10
CA VAL A 75 24.63 9.43 2.34
C VAL A 75 24.34 10.75 1.66
N PRO A 76 24.24 11.88 2.42
CA PRO A 76 24.04 13.21 1.84
C PRO A 76 25.11 13.56 0.82
N GLY A 77 24.67 14.02 -0.36
CA GLY A 77 25.56 14.39 -1.46
C GLY A 77 26.09 13.24 -2.31
N GLU A 78 25.87 11.98 -1.90
CA GLU A 78 26.27 10.79 -2.64
C GLU A 78 25.07 9.94 -3.10
N THR A 79 24.18 9.60 -2.18
CA THR A 79 22.97 8.79 -2.44
C THR A 79 21.68 9.42 -1.90
N LEU A 80 21.80 10.52 -1.14
CA LEU A 80 20.69 11.33 -0.64
C LEU A 80 20.85 12.78 -1.11
N PHE A 81 19.87 13.28 -1.82
CA PHE A 81 19.86 14.57 -2.49
C PHE A 81 18.59 15.37 -2.19
N SER A 82 18.55 16.62 -2.63
CA SER A 82 17.28 17.34 -2.79
C SER A 82 16.39 16.65 -3.83
N ILE A 83 15.10 16.96 -3.84
CA ILE A 83 14.17 16.41 -4.83
C ILE A 83 14.61 16.74 -6.25
N GLU A 84 15.04 17.98 -6.45
CA GLU A 84 15.49 18.52 -7.73
C GLU A 84 16.74 17.80 -8.26
N GLU A 85 17.77 17.69 -7.42
CA GLU A 85 19.01 17.00 -7.78
C GLU A 85 18.78 15.52 -8.07
N ALA A 86 17.94 14.85 -7.26
CA ALA A 86 17.60 13.46 -7.52
C ALA A 86 16.80 13.29 -8.82
N ALA A 87 15.84 14.19 -9.10
CA ALA A 87 15.08 14.17 -10.36
C ALA A 87 15.96 14.45 -11.59
N GLU A 88 16.97 15.31 -11.46
CA GLU A 88 17.93 15.56 -12.52
C GLU A 88 18.78 14.31 -12.82
N LYS A 89 19.35 13.69 -11.77
CA LYS A 89 20.27 12.56 -11.87
C LYS A 89 19.57 11.26 -12.26
N GLY A 90 18.33 11.06 -11.81
CA GLY A 90 17.56 9.84 -12.04
C GLY A 90 17.18 9.66 -13.51
N THR A 91 17.19 8.41 -13.97
CA THR A 91 16.62 7.99 -15.25
C THR A 91 15.25 7.34 -15.07
N ILE A 92 15.02 6.72 -13.91
CA ILE A 92 13.70 6.28 -13.42
C ILE A 92 13.34 7.16 -12.22
N LEU A 93 12.32 8.00 -12.34
CA LEU A 93 11.83 8.87 -11.28
C LEU A 93 10.65 8.21 -10.57
N CYS A 94 10.86 7.77 -9.33
CA CYS A 94 9.85 7.09 -8.54
C CYS A 94 9.07 8.11 -7.70
N MET A 95 7.83 8.38 -8.08
CA MET A 95 6.94 9.32 -7.41
C MET A 95 6.33 8.69 -6.14
N LEU A 96 7.10 8.64 -5.05
CA LEU A 96 6.69 8.02 -3.78
C LEU A 96 6.35 9.04 -2.68
N LEU A 97 6.04 10.26 -3.09
CA LEU A 97 5.40 11.28 -2.25
C LEU A 97 3.93 10.93 -2.00
N SER A 98 3.32 11.52 -0.97
CA SER A 98 1.86 11.52 -0.85
C SER A 98 1.20 12.21 -2.05
N ASP A 99 -0.07 11.92 -2.35
CA ASP A 99 -0.75 12.50 -3.52
C ASP A 99 -0.70 14.02 -3.53
N ALA A 100 -0.95 14.67 -2.39
CA ALA A 100 -0.77 16.12 -2.25
C ALA A 100 0.67 16.55 -2.49
N GLY A 101 1.65 15.77 -2.05
CA GLY A 101 3.07 16.01 -2.29
C GLY A 101 3.43 15.87 -3.77
N GLN A 102 2.83 14.90 -4.47
CA GLN A 102 3.01 14.73 -5.92
C GLN A 102 2.45 15.92 -6.68
N ILE A 103 1.23 16.36 -6.36
CA ILE A 103 0.60 17.54 -6.94
C ILE A 103 1.49 18.78 -6.75
N GLN A 104 1.95 19.00 -5.51
CA GLN A 104 2.78 20.16 -5.17
C GLN A 104 4.14 20.16 -5.88
N GLN A 105 4.78 18.98 -6.00
CA GLN A 105 6.13 18.87 -6.58
C GLN A 105 6.10 18.65 -8.09
N TRP A 106 4.97 18.36 -8.69
CA TRP A 106 4.86 18.07 -10.11
C TRP A 106 5.45 19.17 -11.02
N PRO A 107 5.15 20.48 -10.82
CA PRO A 107 5.73 21.54 -11.64
C PRO A 107 7.27 21.55 -11.64
N THR A 108 7.88 21.17 -10.54
CA THR A 108 9.35 21.06 -10.40
C THR A 108 9.86 19.79 -11.07
N ILE A 109 9.32 18.63 -10.73
CA ILE A 109 9.80 17.32 -11.21
C ILE A 109 9.63 17.19 -12.72
N LYS A 110 8.53 17.71 -13.28
CA LYS A 110 8.24 17.67 -14.72
C LYS A 110 9.38 18.27 -15.58
N GLN A 111 10.09 19.26 -15.07
CA GLN A 111 11.20 19.92 -15.81
C GLN A 111 12.39 18.98 -16.05
N TYR A 112 12.55 17.96 -15.23
CA TYR A 112 13.63 16.97 -15.32
C TYR A 112 13.24 15.71 -16.11
N LEU A 113 11.99 15.58 -16.52
CA LEU A 113 11.52 14.49 -17.38
C LEU A 113 11.95 14.76 -18.82
N LYS A 114 13.09 14.20 -19.19
CA LYS A 114 13.65 14.29 -20.55
C LYS A 114 13.22 13.07 -21.37
N PRO A 115 13.21 13.13 -22.71
CA PRO A 115 12.91 11.99 -23.58
C PRO A 115 13.66 10.72 -23.16
N GLY A 116 12.95 9.60 -23.11
CA GLY A 116 13.51 8.30 -22.75
C GLY A 116 13.62 8.01 -21.25
N LYS A 117 13.41 9.00 -20.35
CA LYS A 117 13.27 8.72 -18.91
C LYS A 117 11.98 7.95 -18.62
N THR A 118 11.96 7.35 -17.46
CA THR A 118 10.80 6.60 -16.95
C THR A 118 10.22 7.27 -15.71
N LEU A 119 8.92 7.47 -15.68
CA LEU A 119 8.16 7.92 -14.53
C LEU A 119 7.47 6.72 -13.90
N TYR A 120 7.76 6.46 -12.62
CA TYR A 120 7.27 5.30 -11.89
C TYR A 120 6.33 5.71 -10.76
N TYR A 121 5.27 4.93 -10.58
CA TYR A 121 4.28 5.05 -9.51
C TYR A 121 4.09 3.73 -8.77
N SER A 122 3.70 3.81 -7.49
CA SER A 122 3.25 2.67 -6.70
C SER A 122 1.74 2.62 -6.49
N HIS A 123 1.01 3.58 -7.06
CA HIS A 123 -0.43 3.72 -6.98
C HIS A 123 -0.92 4.55 -8.16
N GLY A 124 -2.08 4.18 -8.71
CA GLY A 124 -2.61 4.79 -9.92
C GLY A 124 -3.23 6.17 -9.77
N PHE A 125 -3.38 6.69 -8.54
CA PHE A 125 -4.15 7.88 -8.18
C PHE A 125 -3.81 9.12 -9.03
N ALA A 126 -2.55 9.53 -9.04
CA ALA A 126 -2.13 10.79 -9.66
C ALA A 126 -2.40 10.82 -11.18
N ILE A 127 -2.24 9.70 -11.85
CA ILE A 127 -2.44 9.55 -13.30
C ILE A 127 -3.92 9.34 -13.63
N ASN A 128 -4.62 8.50 -12.86
CA ASN A 128 -6.03 8.18 -13.11
C ASN A 128 -6.93 9.42 -13.02
N TRP A 129 -6.65 10.31 -12.06
CA TRP A 129 -7.37 11.57 -11.88
C TRP A 129 -6.51 12.78 -12.25
N SER A 130 -5.79 12.69 -13.37
CA SER A 130 -4.91 13.75 -13.87
C SER A 130 -5.62 15.07 -14.16
N ASP A 131 -6.91 15.05 -14.46
CA ASP A 131 -7.78 16.23 -14.58
C ASP A 131 -7.91 17.02 -13.26
N ARG A 132 -7.73 16.36 -12.12
CA ARG A 132 -7.81 16.95 -10.77
C ARG A 132 -6.43 17.21 -10.18
N THR A 133 -5.49 16.31 -10.41
CA THR A 133 -4.12 16.40 -9.85
C THR A 133 -3.22 17.32 -10.67
N GLY A 134 -3.52 17.54 -11.94
CA GLY A 134 -2.65 18.25 -12.88
C GLY A 134 -1.39 17.47 -13.27
N VAL A 135 -1.25 16.21 -12.82
CA VAL A 135 -0.10 15.37 -13.11
C VAL A 135 -0.26 14.75 -14.50
N ILE A 136 0.26 15.44 -15.51
CA ILE A 136 0.19 15.03 -16.92
C ILE A 136 1.61 14.80 -17.44
N PRO A 137 2.04 13.53 -17.61
CA PRO A 137 3.37 13.19 -18.09
C PRO A 137 3.62 13.69 -19.52
N PRO A 138 4.88 14.06 -19.86
CA PRO A 138 5.29 14.26 -21.24
C PRO A 138 5.09 12.98 -22.08
N LYS A 139 4.84 13.13 -23.39
CA LYS A 139 4.56 12.00 -24.29
C LYS A 139 5.78 11.14 -24.64
N ASP A 140 6.97 11.64 -24.38
CA ASP A 140 8.27 11.07 -24.73
C ASP A 140 8.98 10.36 -23.55
N VAL A 141 8.24 10.08 -22.47
CA VAL A 141 8.71 9.32 -21.33
C VAL A 141 7.88 8.04 -21.14
N ASP A 142 8.48 7.00 -20.55
CA ASP A 142 7.71 5.85 -20.09
C ASP A 142 6.94 6.21 -18.82
N VAL A 143 5.73 5.67 -18.66
CA VAL A 143 4.96 5.79 -17.42
C VAL A 143 4.53 4.40 -16.97
N ILE A 144 5.05 3.97 -15.84
CA ILE A 144 4.91 2.60 -15.32
C ILE A 144 4.45 2.59 -13.87
N MET A 145 3.88 1.48 -13.46
CA MET A 145 3.45 1.27 -12.08
C MET A 145 3.76 -0.16 -11.62
N VAL A 146 4.25 -0.26 -10.37
CA VAL A 146 4.19 -1.50 -9.59
C VAL A 146 3.61 -1.14 -8.23
N ALA A 147 2.43 -1.67 -7.91
CA ALA A 147 1.70 -1.37 -6.69
C ALA A 147 1.72 -2.58 -5.73
N PRO A 148 2.57 -2.55 -4.70
CA PRO A 148 2.59 -3.58 -3.65
C PRO A 148 1.26 -3.61 -2.90
N LYS A 149 0.71 -4.79 -2.68
CA LYS A 149 -0.54 -4.99 -1.92
C LYS A 149 -0.24 -5.08 -0.42
N GLY A 150 0.18 -3.93 0.12
CA GLY A 150 0.51 -3.74 1.53
C GLY A 150 1.36 -2.50 1.78
N SER A 151 1.58 -2.20 3.07
CA SER A 151 2.38 -1.04 3.47
C SER A 151 3.86 -1.19 3.08
N GLY A 152 4.56 -0.06 2.95
CA GLY A 152 6.01 -0.08 2.70
C GLY A 152 6.79 -0.76 3.83
N THR A 153 6.31 -0.69 5.07
CA THR A 153 6.89 -1.44 6.20
C THR A 153 6.74 -2.93 6.00
N SER A 154 5.54 -3.41 5.62
CA SER A 154 5.30 -4.83 5.33
C SER A 154 6.14 -5.31 4.15
N LEU A 155 6.27 -4.50 3.09
CA LEU A 155 7.12 -4.81 1.94
C LEU A 155 8.57 -5.06 2.39
N ARG A 156 9.12 -4.18 3.25
CA ARG A 156 10.48 -4.31 3.77
C ARG A 156 10.64 -5.52 4.69
N THR A 157 9.74 -5.70 5.64
CA THR A 157 9.80 -6.81 6.60
C THR A 157 9.74 -8.16 5.89
N MET A 158 8.78 -8.35 4.99
CA MET A 158 8.65 -9.61 4.25
C MET A 158 9.84 -9.86 3.33
N PHE A 159 10.41 -8.82 2.72
CA PHE A 159 11.64 -8.96 1.94
C PHE A 159 12.81 -9.46 2.78
N CYS A 160 13.03 -8.88 3.96
CA CYS A 160 14.07 -9.31 4.89
C CYS A 160 13.88 -10.75 5.41
N GLU A 161 12.63 -11.22 5.44
CA GLU A 161 12.28 -12.60 5.80
C GLU A 161 12.37 -13.58 4.62
N GLY A 162 12.83 -13.16 3.45
CA GLY A 162 12.88 -13.97 2.24
C GLY A 162 11.49 -14.27 1.63
N ARG A 163 10.50 -13.47 1.97
CA ARG A 163 9.13 -13.47 1.42
C ARG A 163 8.92 -12.25 0.54
N GLY A 164 7.76 -12.13 -0.11
CA GLY A 164 7.42 -10.97 -0.92
C GLY A 164 5.94 -10.64 -0.87
N LEU A 165 5.60 -9.35 -0.92
CA LEU A 165 4.24 -8.90 -1.15
C LEU A 165 3.84 -9.11 -2.61
N ASN A 166 2.60 -9.51 -2.85
CA ASN A 166 2.04 -9.51 -4.19
C ASN A 166 1.91 -8.08 -4.70
N CYS A 167 2.12 -7.88 -6.00
CA CYS A 167 2.05 -6.57 -6.61
C CYS A 167 1.17 -6.62 -7.87
N SER A 168 0.41 -5.57 -8.12
CA SER A 168 -0.09 -5.33 -9.46
C SER A 168 0.90 -4.49 -10.26
N TYR A 169 0.94 -4.65 -11.59
CA TYR A 169 1.77 -3.84 -12.46
C TYR A 169 0.99 -3.32 -13.67
N ALA A 170 1.36 -2.15 -14.14
CA ALA A 170 0.76 -1.56 -15.33
C ALA A 170 1.75 -0.69 -16.11
N VAL A 171 1.56 -0.61 -17.41
CA VAL A 171 2.18 0.37 -18.30
C VAL A 171 1.10 1.33 -18.77
N TYR A 172 1.22 2.60 -18.41
CA TYR A 172 0.33 3.66 -18.88
C TYR A 172 0.80 4.22 -20.23
N GLN A 173 2.12 4.40 -20.37
CA GLN A 173 2.75 4.95 -21.56
C GLN A 173 4.09 4.24 -21.81
N ASP A 174 4.29 3.80 -23.05
CA ASP A 174 5.53 3.17 -23.52
C ASP A 174 6.10 4.01 -24.66
N ALA A 175 6.97 4.94 -24.31
CA ALA A 175 7.64 5.82 -25.27
C ALA A 175 8.93 5.21 -25.83
N THR A 176 9.56 4.32 -25.05
CA THR A 176 10.85 3.71 -25.43
C THR A 176 10.72 2.34 -26.09
N GLY A 177 9.55 1.70 -26.03
CA GLY A 177 9.32 0.31 -26.43
C GLY A 177 9.78 -0.74 -25.40
N ASN A 178 10.27 -0.30 -24.23
CA ASN A 178 10.83 -1.16 -23.18
C ASN A 178 10.11 -1.00 -21.82
N ALA A 179 9.03 -0.23 -21.75
CA ALA A 179 8.37 0.10 -20.50
C ALA A 179 7.89 -1.16 -19.73
N LYS A 180 7.34 -2.16 -20.43
CA LYS A 180 6.89 -3.40 -19.79
C LYS A 180 8.04 -4.18 -19.16
N GLU A 181 9.17 -4.30 -19.84
CA GLU A 181 10.33 -5.03 -19.32
C GLU A 181 10.93 -4.31 -18.10
N LYS A 182 11.04 -2.97 -18.15
CA LYS A 182 11.43 -2.14 -17.00
C LYS A 182 10.49 -2.31 -15.81
N THR A 183 9.17 -2.36 -16.07
CA THR A 183 8.15 -2.54 -15.02
C THR A 183 8.35 -3.88 -14.31
N LEU A 184 8.51 -4.97 -15.06
CA LEU A 184 8.75 -6.29 -14.48
C LEU A 184 10.06 -6.35 -13.71
N ALA A 185 11.13 -5.78 -14.28
CA ALA A 185 12.43 -5.70 -13.61
C ALA A 185 12.36 -4.93 -12.29
N PHE A 186 11.63 -3.81 -12.28
CA PHE A 186 11.42 -3.01 -11.07
C PHE A 186 10.65 -3.79 -10.00
N GLY A 187 9.56 -4.47 -10.39
CA GLY A 187 8.77 -5.28 -9.46
C GLY A 187 9.57 -6.41 -8.80
N ILE A 188 10.39 -7.12 -9.57
CA ILE A 188 11.34 -8.11 -9.02
C ILE A 188 12.38 -7.42 -8.12
N GLY A 189 12.85 -6.24 -8.53
CA GLY A 189 13.84 -5.46 -7.78
C GLY A 189 13.36 -5.03 -6.40
N ILE A 190 12.09 -4.69 -6.23
CA ILE A 190 11.50 -4.36 -4.92
C ILE A 190 11.11 -5.60 -4.09
N GLY A 191 11.27 -6.82 -4.64
CA GLY A 191 10.97 -8.06 -3.94
C GLY A 191 9.50 -8.48 -4.00
N ALA A 192 8.83 -8.30 -5.14
CA ALA A 192 7.46 -8.76 -5.33
C ALA A 192 7.34 -10.29 -5.15
N GLY A 193 6.29 -10.76 -4.49
CA GLY A 193 5.97 -12.19 -4.37
C GLY A 193 5.52 -12.77 -5.71
N TYR A 194 4.37 -12.34 -6.22
CA TYR A 194 4.00 -12.47 -7.63
C TYR A 194 3.42 -11.15 -8.14
N MET A 195 3.51 -10.95 -9.44
CA MET A 195 2.95 -9.78 -10.10
C MET A 195 1.84 -10.18 -11.06
N PHE A 196 0.75 -9.38 -11.11
CA PHE A 196 -0.35 -9.51 -12.05
C PHE A 196 -0.61 -8.19 -12.79
N GLU A 197 -1.03 -8.30 -14.04
CA GLU A 197 -1.25 -7.12 -14.89
C GLU A 197 -2.57 -6.42 -14.55
N THR A 198 -2.54 -5.09 -14.55
CA THR A 198 -3.70 -4.23 -14.33
C THR A 198 -3.60 -2.96 -15.18
N THR A 199 -4.44 -1.97 -14.92
CA THR A 199 -4.33 -0.61 -15.46
C THR A 199 -4.26 0.39 -14.31
N PHE A 200 -3.79 1.62 -14.57
CA PHE A 200 -3.79 2.68 -13.56
C PHE A 200 -5.19 2.95 -13.02
N GLU A 201 -6.21 2.93 -13.89
CA GLU A 201 -7.61 3.11 -13.49
C GLU A 201 -8.10 1.99 -12.57
N ARG A 202 -7.90 0.73 -12.96
CA ARG A 202 -8.35 -0.42 -12.17
C ARG A 202 -7.63 -0.49 -10.82
N GLU A 203 -6.33 -0.24 -10.83
CA GLU A 203 -5.54 -0.22 -9.61
C GLU A 203 -6.04 0.87 -8.66
N ALA A 204 -6.12 2.13 -9.11
CA ALA A 204 -6.58 3.24 -8.30
C ALA A 204 -8.00 3.01 -7.75
N THR A 205 -8.90 2.45 -8.56
CA THR A 205 -10.28 2.17 -8.15
C THR A 205 -10.34 1.04 -7.12
N SER A 206 -9.65 -0.07 -7.35
CA SER A 206 -9.67 -1.21 -6.42
C SER A 206 -8.95 -0.89 -5.10
N ASP A 207 -7.85 -0.16 -5.17
CA ASP A 207 -7.04 0.21 -3.99
C ASP A 207 -7.82 1.15 -3.06
N LEU A 208 -8.35 2.26 -3.59
CA LEU A 208 -9.19 3.17 -2.81
C LEU A 208 -10.45 2.50 -2.24
N THR A 209 -11.07 1.58 -3.00
CA THR A 209 -12.21 0.79 -2.52
C THR A 209 -11.77 -0.15 -1.39
N GLY A 210 -10.63 -0.81 -1.54
CA GLY A 210 -10.08 -1.73 -0.54
C GLY A 210 -9.76 -1.04 0.77
N GLU A 211 -9.05 0.11 0.72
CA GLU A 211 -8.68 0.88 1.92
C GLU A 211 -9.90 1.37 2.71
N ARG A 212 -10.90 1.93 2.02
CA ARG A 212 -12.13 2.42 2.65
C ARG A 212 -13.07 1.27 3.04
N GLY A 213 -13.00 0.17 2.32
CA GLY A 213 -13.74 -1.06 2.57
C GLY A 213 -13.03 -1.96 3.60
N SER A 214 -12.87 -3.23 3.25
CA SER A 214 -12.49 -4.31 4.16
C SER A 214 -11.08 -4.19 4.74
N LEU A 215 -10.17 -3.41 4.14
CA LEU A 215 -8.79 -3.33 4.63
C LEU A 215 -8.64 -2.39 5.85
N MET A 216 -9.40 -1.30 5.91
CA MET A 216 -9.32 -0.33 7.02
C MET A 216 -10.68 0.20 7.45
N GLY A 217 -11.43 0.90 6.56
CA GLY A 217 -12.62 1.63 6.97
C GLY A 217 -13.75 0.74 7.47
N ALA A 218 -14.15 -0.25 6.70
CA ALA A 218 -15.25 -1.15 7.09
C ALA A 218 -14.86 -2.05 8.25
N ILE A 219 -13.61 -2.55 8.34
CA ILE A 219 -13.19 -3.37 9.48
C ILE A 219 -13.19 -2.55 10.78
N GLN A 220 -12.73 -1.32 10.76
CA GLN A 220 -12.80 -0.41 11.91
C GLN A 220 -14.24 -0.21 12.37
N GLY A 221 -15.16 0.07 11.42
CA GLY A 221 -16.57 0.26 11.74
C GLY A 221 -17.23 -0.99 12.29
N LEU A 222 -16.93 -2.17 11.74
CA LEU A 222 -17.45 -3.46 12.21
C LEU A 222 -17.00 -3.77 13.65
N LEU A 223 -15.70 -3.62 13.93
CA LEU A 223 -15.15 -3.90 15.25
C LEU A 223 -15.74 -2.95 16.30
N LEU A 224 -15.84 -1.66 15.98
CA LEU A 224 -16.41 -0.67 16.87
C LEU A 224 -17.87 -0.95 17.18
N ALA A 225 -18.68 -1.23 16.16
CA ALA A 225 -20.11 -1.54 16.33
C ALA A 225 -20.34 -2.77 17.23
N GLN A 226 -19.58 -3.84 17.02
CA GLN A 226 -19.68 -5.02 17.88
C GLN A 226 -19.25 -4.74 19.31
N TYR A 227 -18.13 -4.01 19.48
CA TYR A 227 -17.65 -3.60 20.80
C TYR A 227 -18.71 -2.79 21.57
N GLU A 228 -19.29 -1.77 20.93
CA GLU A 228 -20.31 -0.91 21.53
C GLU A 228 -21.55 -1.72 21.97
N VAL A 229 -22.05 -2.60 21.11
CA VAL A 229 -23.19 -3.48 21.45
C VAL A 229 -22.89 -4.34 22.67
N LEU A 230 -21.70 -4.96 22.76
CA LEU A 230 -21.31 -5.74 23.94
C LEU A 230 -21.25 -4.86 25.20
N ARG A 231 -20.67 -3.65 25.10
CA ARG A 231 -20.61 -2.70 26.22
C ARG A 231 -21.99 -2.25 26.69
N GLU A 232 -22.90 -1.97 25.77
CA GLU A 232 -24.29 -1.58 26.07
C GLU A 232 -25.07 -2.71 26.80
N HIS A 233 -24.71 -3.96 26.57
CA HIS A 233 -25.29 -5.14 27.22
C HIS A 233 -24.53 -5.58 28.48
N GLY A 234 -23.59 -4.76 28.97
CA GLY A 234 -22.96 -4.93 30.30
C GLY A 234 -21.67 -5.76 30.30
N HIS A 235 -21.16 -6.17 29.15
CA HIS A 235 -19.86 -6.84 29.09
C HIS A 235 -18.73 -5.87 29.49
N SER A 236 -17.70 -6.34 30.16
CA SER A 236 -16.57 -5.52 30.56
C SER A 236 -15.75 -5.02 29.33
N PRO A 237 -15.00 -3.92 29.41
CA PRO A 237 -14.14 -3.47 28.32
C PRO A 237 -13.13 -4.53 27.86
N SER A 238 -12.58 -5.28 28.80
CA SER A 238 -11.65 -6.39 28.50
C SER A 238 -12.34 -7.50 27.73
N GLU A 239 -13.51 -7.96 28.19
CA GLU A 239 -14.29 -9.01 27.54
C GLU A 239 -14.71 -8.55 26.13
N ALA A 240 -15.30 -7.37 25.99
CA ALA A 240 -15.72 -6.84 24.69
C ALA A 240 -14.55 -6.71 23.71
N PHE A 241 -13.36 -6.30 24.16
CA PHE A 241 -12.18 -6.20 23.31
C PHE A 241 -11.65 -7.57 22.88
N ASN A 242 -11.61 -8.54 23.78
CA ASN A 242 -11.17 -9.89 23.45
C ASN A 242 -12.08 -10.55 22.42
N GLU A 243 -13.41 -10.42 22.58
CA GLU A 243 -14.42 -11.00 21.67
C GLU A 243 -14.56 -10.24 20.31
N THR A 244 -13.92 -9.10 20.15
CA THR A 244 -13.97 -8.35 18.89
C THR A 244 -12.63 -8.31 18.18
N VAL A 245 -11.59 -7.82 18.86
CA VAL A 245 -10.32 -7.49 18.22
C VAL A 245 -9.26 -8.54 18.50
N GLU A 246 -9.08 -8.91 19.77
CA GLU A 246 -7.94 -9.73 20.18
C GLU A 246 -7.99 -11.13 19.57
N GLU A 247 -9.12 -11.83 19.72
CA GLU A 247 -9.29 -13.17 19.17
C GLU A 247 -9.19 -13.17 17.64
N LEU A 248 -9.78 -12.15 16.98
CA LEU A 248 -9.67 -12.03 15.52
C LEU A 248 -8.22 -11.88 15.08
N THR A 249 -7.44 -11.02 15.73
CA THR A 249 -6.08 -10.67 15.26
C THR A 249 -5.01 -11.65 15.71
N GLN A 250 -5.16 -12.25 16.89
CA GLN A 250 -4.17 -13.17 17.45
C GLN A 250 -4.40 -14.64 17.05
N SER A 251 -5.65 -15.02 16.84
CA SER A 251 -6.03 -16.41 16.61
C SER A 251 -6.63 -16.63 15.21
N LEU A 252 -7.81 -16.08 14.96
CA LEU A 252 -8.59 -16.44 13.77
C LEU A 252 -8.05 -15.86 12.48
N GLY A 253 -7.54 -14.64 12.50
CA GLY A 253 -6.96 -13.95 11.34
C GLY A 253 -5.79 -14.71 10.71
N PRO A 254 -4.78 -15.13 11.49
CA PRO A 254 -3.70 -15.98 10.99
C PRO A 254 -4.19 -17.29 10.37
N LEU A 255 -5.24 -17.92 10.91
CA LEU A 255 -5.77 -19.18 10.39
C LEU A 255 -6.43 -19.01 9.02
N PHE A 256 -7.36 -18.07 8.87
CA PHE A 256 -7.98 -17.85 7.56
C PHE A 256 -7.00 -17.26 6.53
N GLY A 257 -6.04 -16.46 6.97
CA GLY A 257 -4.99 -15.97 6.11
C GLY A 257 -4.07 -17.07 5.56
N ALA A 258 -3.86 -18.13 6.35
CA ALA A 258 -3.01 -19.25 5.94
C ALA A 258 -3.72 -20.28 5.04
N LYS A 259 -5.01 -20.58 5.29
CA LYS A 259 -5.68 -21.72 4.66
C LYS A 259 -7.13 -21.46 4.21
N GLY A 260 -7.64 -20.25 4.39
CA GLY A 260 -9.01 -19.88 4.02
C GLY A 260 -10.03 -19.95 5.14
N MET A 261 -11.19 -19.36 4.89
CA MET A 261 -12.25 -19.19 5.89
C MET A 261 -12.90 -20.52 6.28
N ASP A 262 -13.12 -21.41 5.32
CA ASP A 262 -13.69 -22.73 5.55
C ASP A 262 -12.80 -23.59 6.44
N TRP A 263 -11.49 -23.53 6.24
CA TRP A 263 -10.54 -24.24 7.09
C TRP A 263 -10.54 -23.69 8.52
N MET A 264 -10.57 -22.36 8.67
CA MET A 264 -10.66 -21.72 10.00
C MET A 264 -11.96 -22.15 10.68
N TYR A 265 -13.11 -22.15 10.00
CA TYR A 265 -14.37 -22.64 10.56
C TYR A 265 -14.26 -24.09 11.01
N ALA A 266 -13.69 -24.98 10.20
CA ALA A 266 -13.55 -26.41 10.53
C ALA A 266 -12.68 -26.66 11.77
N ASN A 267 -11.85 -25.69 12.18
CA ASN A 267 -11.03 -25.75 13.38
C ASN A 267 -11.66 -25.06 14.61
N CYS A 268 -12.90 -24.59 14.48
CA CYS A 268 -13.69 -24.03 15.58
C CYS A 268 -14.76 -25.02 16.06
N SER A 269 -15.44 -24.71 17.17
CA SER A 269 -16.54 -25.52 17.67
C SER A 269 -17.71 -25.57 16.68
N THR A 270 -18.49 -26.63 16.69
CA THR A 270 -19.69 -26.77 15.84
C THR A 270 -20.72 -25.68 16.10
N THR A 271 -20.78 -25.14 17.32
CA THR A 271 -21.63 -24.01 17.69
C THR A 271 -21.15 -22.73 16.96
N ALA A 272 -19.84 -22.44 16.97
CA ALA A 272 -19.27 -21.31 16.26
C ALA A 272 -19.47 -21.43 14.75
N GLN A 273 -19.19 -22.61 14.18
CA GLN A 273 -19.43 -22.91 12.77
C GLN A 273 -20.86 -22.60 12.34
N ARG A 274 -21.83 -23.13 13.08
CA ARG A 274 -23.26 -22.97 12.76
C ARG A 274 -23.66 -21.50 12.84
N GLY A 275 -23.31 -20.83 13.93
CA GLY A 275 -23.63 -19.44 14.14
C GLY A 275 -23.03 -18.53 13.04
N ALA A 276 -21.75 -18.73 12.71
CA ALA A 276 -21.08 -17.96 11.66
C ALA A 276 -21.70 -18.17 10.27
N LEU A 277 -22.00 -19.43 9.89
CA LEU A 277 -22.68 -19.75 8.63
C LEU A 277 -24.08 -19.14 8.53
N ASP A 278 -24.81 -19.02 9.64
CA ASP A 278 -26.16 -18.45 9.67
C ASP A 278 -26.13 -16.91 9.58
N TRP A 279 -25.09 -16.28 10.14
CA TRP A 279 -25.01 -14.82 10.19
C TRP A 279 -24.26 -14.20 9.02
N ALA A 280 -23.31 -14.91 8.40
CA ALA A 280 -22.54 -14.39 7.28
C ALA A 280 -23.42 -13.84 6.12
N PRO A 281 -24.49 -14.51 5.67
CA PRO A 281 -25.38 -13.96 4.65
C PRO A 281 -26.08 -12.65 5.07
N ARG A 282 -26.45 -12.52 6.34
CA ARG A 282 -27.11 -11.31 6.86
C ARG A 282 -26.16 -10.11 6.84
N PHE A 283 -24.90 -10.30 7.23
CA PHE A 283 -23.88 -9.28 7.13
C PHE A 283 -23.59 -8.93 5.67
N HIS A 284 -23.48 -9.95 4.80
CA HIS A 284 -23.30 -9.73 3.37
C HIS A 284 -24.40 -8.82 2.78
N ASP A 285 -25.66 -9.15 3.05
CA ASP A 285 -26.80 -8.41 2.50
C ASP A 285 -26.88 -6.96 3.04
N ALA A 286 -26.47 -6.76 4.30
CA ALA A 286 -26.40 -5.42 4.90
C ALA A 286 -25.25 -4.57 4.36
N ILE A 287 -24.08 -5.17 4.12
CA ILE A 287 -22.85 -4.47 3.76
C ILE A 287 -22.75 -4.24 2.24
N LYS A 288 -23.22 -5.18 1.41
CA LYS A 288 -23.06 -5.12 -0.05
C LYS A 288 -23.56 -3.81 -0.67
N PRO A 289 -24.73 -3.26 -0.33
CA PRO A 289 -25.16 -1.96 -0.87
C PRO A 289 -24.23 -0.81 -0.51
N VAL A 290 -23.63 -0.84 0.68
CA VAL A 290 -22.64 0.18 1.11
C VAL A 290 -21.36 0.06 0.31
N MET A 291 -20.89 -1.18 0.03
CA MET A 291 -19.72 -1.42 -0.82
C MET A 291 -19.94 -0.98 -2.27
N GLU A 292 -21.14 -1.19 -2.81
CA GLU A 292 -21.52 -0.70 -4.15
C GLU A 292 -21.51 0.82 -4.20
N TRP A 293 -22.11 1.47 -3.21
CA TRP A 293 -22.07 2.93 -3.10
C TRP A 293 -20.63 3.46 -2.99
N LEU A 294 -19.80 2.85 -2.16
CA LEU A 294 -18.37 3.19 -2.05
C LEU A 294 -17.66 3.05 -3.39
N TYR A 295 -17.85 1.92 -4.08
CA TYR A 295 -17.22 1.68 -5.38
C TYR A 295 -17.57 2.77 -6.40
N TYR A 296 -18.85 3.16 -6.49
CA TYR A 296 -19.29 4.24 -7.38
C TYR A 296 -18.73 5.60 -6.97
N SER A 297 -18.65 5.89 -5.67
CA SER A 297 -18.02 7.11 -5.16
C SER A 297 -16.54 7.20 -5.56
N VAL A 298 -15.82 6.09 -5.49
CA VAL A 298 -14.44 6.01 -5.96
C VAL A 298 -14.36 6.18 -7.49
N GLN A 299 -15.14 5.40 -8.23
CA GLN A 299 -15.11 5.38 -9.70
C GLN A 299 -15.40 6.75 -10.30
N THR A 300 -16.33 7.51 -9.73
CA THR A 300 -16.65 8.87 -10.17
C THR A 300 -15.59 9.92 -9.79
N GLY A 301 -14.54 9.53 -9.06
CA GLY A 301 -13.50 10.43 -8.58
C GLY A 301 -13.95 11.33 -7.41
N ASN A 302 -15.10 11.05 -6.79
CA ASN A 302 -15.55 11.81 -5.62
C ASN A 302 -14.60 11.60 -4.43
N GLU A 303 -14.16 10.36 -4.19
CA GLU A 303 -13.20 10.05 -3.13
C GLU A 303 -11.83 10.68 -3.39
N ALA A 304 -11.39 10.73 -4.65
CA ALA A 304 -10.16 11.43 -5.02
C ALA A 304 -10.28 12.93 -4.72
N ARG A 305 -11.41 13.56 -5.08
CA ARG A 305 -11.67 14.97 -4.77
C ARG A 305 -11.62 15.23 -3.26
N ILE A 306 -12.32 14.43 -2.47
CA ILE A 306 -12.35 14.57 -0.99
C ILE A 306 -10.93 14.49 -0.42
N THR A 307 -10.12 13.53 -0.88
CA THR A 307 -8.73 13.35 -0.45
C THR A 307 -7.86 14.56 -0.81
N ILE A 308 -7.97 15.06 -2.04
CA ILE A 308 -7.22 16.24 -2.50
C ILE A 308 -7.62 17.47 -1.69
N ASP A 309 -8.92 17.72 -1.53
CA ASP A 309 -9.45 18.86 -0.79
C ASP A 309 -9.00 18.84 0.68
N ALA A 310 -9.02 17.68 1.32
CA ALA A 310 -8.57 17.53 2.70
C ALA A 310 -7.06 17.76 2.84
N ASN A 311 -6.26 17.11 1.99
CA ASN A 311 -4.80 17.10 2.10
C ASN A 311 -4.14 18.38 1.56
N SER A 312 -4.87 19.22 0.81
CA SER A 312 -4.39 20.52 0.33
C SER A 312 -4.43 21.62 1.39
N LYS A 313 -5.09 21.39 2.53
CA LYS A 313 -5.16 22.38 3.62
C LYS A 313 -3.78 22.56 4.27
N PRO A 314 -3.38 23.79 4.62
CA PRO A 314 -2.07 24.04 5.26
C PRO A 314 -1.84 23.27 6.56
N ASP A 315 -2.92 23.00 7.31
CA ASP A 315 -2.94 22.33 8.60
C ASP A 315 -3.42 20.88 8.55
N TYR A 316 -3.51 20.26 7.34
CA TYR A 316 -4.11 18.93 7.20
C TYR A 316 -3.46 17.88 8.11
N ARG A 317 -2.14 17.95 8.33
CA ARG A 317 -1.44 17.00 9.22
C ARG A 317 -1.87 17.14 10.67
N ALA A 318 -2.07 18.36 11.14
CA ALA A 318 -2.58 18.60 12.48
C ALA A 318 -4.05 18.16 12.62
N GLY A 319 -4.85 18.36 11.57
CA GLY A 319 -6.22 17.86 11.49
C GLY A 319 -6.28 16.33 11.56
N LEU A 320 -5.50 15.65 10.72
CA LEU A 320 -5.40 14.18 10.70
C LEU A 320 -4.92 13.62 12.05
N GLU A 321 -3.91 14.24 12.68
CA GLU A 321 -3.44 13.80 13.99
C GLU A 321 -4.52 13.92 15.07
N LYS A 322 -5.35 14.97 15.03
CA LYS A 322 -6.51 15.12 15.90
C LYS A 322 -7.54 13.98 15.73
N GLU A 323 -7.81 13.58 14.51
CA GLU A 323 -8.73 12.47 14.22
C GLU A 323 -8.16 11.12 14.69
N LEU A 324 -6.86 10.89 14.47
CA LEU A 324 -6.17 9.71 14.98
C LEU A 324 -6.10 9.67 16.50
N GLU A 325 -5.90 10.83 17.14
CA GLU A 325 -5.96 10.96 18.59
C GLU A 325 -7.35 10.66 19.14
N ALA A 326 -8.39 11.16 18.50
CA ALA A 326 -9.77 10.85 18.86
C ALA A 326 -10.05 9.34 18.75
N MET A 327 -9.55 8.68 17.69
CA MET A 327 -9.63 7.22 17.57
C MET A 327 -8.87 6.50 18.70
N ARG A 328 -7.63 6.87 18.98
CA ARG A 328 -6.85 6.29 20.10
C ARG A 328 -7.55 6.42 21.44
N ASN A 329 -8.31 7.50 21.64
CA ASN A 329 -9.05 7.78 22.86
C ASN A 329 -10.41 7.07 22.96
N GLN A 330 -10.86 6.34 21.93
CA GLN A 330 -12.02 5.47 22.06
C GLN A 330 -11.77 4.38 23.13
N GLU A 331 -12.81 4.03 23.89
CA GLU A 331 -12.70 3.02 24.97
C GLU A 331 -12.12 1.71 24.45
N MET A 332 -12.57 1.24 23.30
CA MET A 332 -12.09 0.01 22.65
C MET A 332 -10.56 0.00 22.48
N TRP A 333 -9.99 1.08 21.95
CA TRP A 333 -8.53 1.13 21.69
C TRP A 333 -7.71 1.31 22.95
N ARG A 334 -8.23 2.01 23.98
CA ARG A 334 -7.60 2.09 25.30
C ARG A 334 -7.63 0.75 26.02
N ALA A 335 -8.76 0.01 25.96
CA ALA A 335 -8.83 -1.36 26.45
C ALA A 335 -7.80 -2.27 25.78
N GLY A 336 -7.68 -2.14 24.43
CA GLY A 336 -6.71 -2.87 23.65
C GLY A 336 -5.25 -2.54 23.98
N GLU A 337 -4.94 -1.32 24.36
CA GLU A 337 -3.59 -0.98 24.83
C GLU A 337 -3.23 -1.80 26.10
N THR A 338 -4.16 -1.90 27.03
CA THR A 338 -3.98 -2.72 28.25
C THR A 338 -3.87 -4.19 27.93
N VAL A 339 -4.74 -4.73 27.05
CA VAL A 339 -4.70 -6.14 26.66
C VAL A 339 -3.35 -6.48 26.01
N ARG A 340 -2.85 -5.65 25.09
CA ARG A 340 -1.54 -5.88 24.45
C ARG A 340 -0.37 -5.86 25.43
N LYS A 341 -0.41 -4.99 26.46
CA LYS A 341 0.61 -4.97 27.54
C LYS A 341 0.60 -6.23 28.38
N LEU A 342 -0.53 -6.93 28.47
CA LEU A 342 -0.66 -8.14 29.26
C LEU A 342 -0.27 -9.42 28.48
N ARG A 343 0.02 -9.31 27.19
CA ARG A 343 0.54 -10.46 26.42
C ARG A 343 1.91 -10.87 26.96
N PRO A 344 2.19 -12.17 27.12
CA PRO A 344 3.46 -12.64 27.68
C PRO A 344 4.70 -12.06 26.98
N GLU A 345 4.67 -11.95 25.64
CA GLU A 345 5.76 -11.42 24.83
C GLU A 345 6.02 -9.90 25.02
N ASN A 346 5.12 -9.20 25.69
CA ASN A 346 5.21 -7.75 25.93
C ASN A 346 5.41 -7.39 27.42
N GLN A 347 5.53 -8.39 28.31
CA GLN A 347 5.66 -8.14 29.75
C GLN A 347 7.12 -7.82 30.19
N ASP A 348 8.10 -8.12 29.35
CA ASP A 348 9.53 -7.94 29.65
C ASP A 348 10.14 -6.70 28.93
N VAL A 349 9.31 -5.74 28.48
CA VAL A 349 9.76 -4.52 27.79
C VAL A 349 9.48 -3.26 28.60
#